data_9c714afd4c965b5394a7ea31523ffb03
#
_entry.id   9c714afd4c965b5394a7ea31523ffb03
#
_cell.length_a   1.000
_cell.length_b   1.000
_cell.length_c   1.000
_cell.angle_alpha   90.00
_cell.angle_beta   90.00
_cell.angle_gamma   90.00
#
_symmetry.space_group_name_H-M   'P 1'
#
loop_
_entity.id
_entity.type
_entity.pdbx_description
1 polymer ?
#
loop_
_entity_poly.entity_id
_entity_poly.type
_entity_poly.pdbx_seq_one_letter_code
_entity_poly.pdbx_strand_id
1 'polypeptide(L)'
;MVQELKPLIDAKYPTLPDRENTAIGGSSMGGLMSLYGVTAHNETFSRAACLSPSVRFSFTEMKADIKKAKLAPGTRVYISWGEREGNGRRALAQYTGKALEVTNLLTARGATVYPYCQLDGRHCEADWRRQLGRCFTFLFGWR
;
A
#
# COMPACT_ATOMS: atom_id res chain seq x y z
N MET A 1 16.58 1.78 3.78
CA MET A 1 15.54 2.82 3.86
C MET A 1 15.27 3.23 5.30
N VAL A 2 14.80 2.35 6.18
CA VAL A 2 14.44 2.68 7.58
C VAL A 2 15.68 3.12 8.38
N GLN A 3 16.80 2.41 8.28
CA GLN A 3 18.00 2.66 9.08
C GLN A 3 18.95 3.73 8.51
N GLU A 4 18.79 4.12 7.25
CA GLU A 4 19.69 5.05 6.57
C GLU A 4 18.96 6.25 5.99
N LEU A 5 18.09 6.01 4.99
CA LEU A 5 17.45 7.10 4.24
C LEU A 5 16.53 7.96 5.13
N LYS A 6 15.63 7.33 5.88
CA LYS A 6 14.71 8.08 6.75
C LYS A 6 15.46 8.93 7.78
N PRO A 7 16.41 8.39 8.57
CA PRO A 7 17.18 9.20 9.50
C PRO A 7 17.98 10.35 8.83
N LEU A 8 18.51 10.11 7.63
CA LEU A 8 19.19 11.13 6.85
C LEU A 8 18.26 12.28 6.45
N ILE A 9 17.07 11.95 5.99
CA ILE A 9 16.04 12.94 5.60
C ILE A 9 15.56 13.71 6.82
N ASP A 10 15.26 13.03 7.91
CA ASP A 10 14.80 13.67 9.15
C ASP A 10 15.85 14.61 9.76
N ALA A 11 17.14 14.27 9.63
CA ALA A 11 18.24 15.13 10.09
C ALA A 11 18.46 16.35 9.18
N LYS A 12 18.12 16.24 7.88
CA LYS A 12 18.45 17.28 6.88
C LYS A 12 17.30 18.24 6.61
N TYR A 13 16.06 17.84 6.82
CA TYR A 13 14.87 18.60 6.47
C TYR A 13 13.92 18.73 7.66
N PRO A 14 13.09 19.77 7.74
CA PRO A 14 12.09 19.96 8.80
C PRO A 14 10.92 18.99 8.58
N THR A 15 11.09 17.71 8.94
CA THR A 15 10.07 16.68 8.85
C THR A 15 9.30 16.54 10.15
N LEU A 16 8.19 15.80 10.09
CA LEU A 16 7.50 15.22 11.25
C LEU A 16 7.91 13.75 11.31
N PRO A 17 8.96 13.39 12.10
CA PRO A 17 9.63 12.10 11.98
C PRO A 17 8.89 10.93 12.62
N ASP A 18 7.84 11.22 13.39
CA ASP A 18 7.06 10.20 14.08
C ASP A 18 6.29 9.29 13.10
N ARG A 19 5.95 8.11 13.60
CA ARG A 19 5.24 7.07 12.87
C ARG A 19 3.93 7.59 12.24
N GLU A 20 3.18 8.40 12.97
CA GLU A 20 1.86 8.89 12.57
C GLU A 20 1.94 9.81 11.34
N ASN A 21 3.09 10.42 11.11
CA ASN A 21 3.34 11.31 9.97
C ASN A 21 4.21 10.66 8.88
N THR A 22 4.63 9.42 9.08
CA THR A 22 5.50 8.71 8.15
C THR A 22 4.71 7.70 7.31
N ALA A 23 4.76 7.87 6.00
CA ALA A 23 4.15 6.98 5.02
C ALA A 23 5.19 6.40 4.06
N ILE A 24 4.87 5.23 3.51
CA ILE A 24 5.61 4.63 2.39
C ILE A 24 4.66 4.46 1.21
N GLY A 25 5.14 4.71 -0.01
CA GLY A 25 4.29 4.60 -1.19
C GLY A 25 5.05 4.23 -2.44
N GLY A 26 4.35 3.55 -3.33
CA GLY A 26 4.88 3.18 -4.63
C GLY A 26 3.87 2.43 -5.48
N SER A 27 4.25 2.21 -6.73
CA SER A 27 3.45 1.49 -7.72
C SER A 27 4.14 0.19 -8.14
N SER A 28 3.37 -0.76 -8.63
CA SER A 28 3.90 -2.04 -9.14
C SER A 28 4.76 -2.76 -8.08
N MET A 29 6.04 -3.00 -8.34
CA MET A 29 7.00 -3.55 -7.35
C MET A 29 7.19 -2.59 -6.17
N GLY A 30 7.16 -1.26 -6.39
CA GLY A 30 7.16 -0.27 -5.33
C GLY A 30 5.93 -0.36 -4.43
N GLY A 31 4.75 -0.69 -5.00
CA GLY A 31 3.54 -0.97 -4.26
C GLY A 31 3.65 -2.24 -3.39
N LEU A 32 4.28 -3.29 -3.90
CA LEU A 32 4.57 -4.50 -3.13
C LEU A 32 5.55 -4.20 -1.97
N MET A 33 6.60 -3.41 -2.25
CA MET A 33 7.55 -2.99 -1.21
C MET A 33 6.91 -2.06 -0.17
N SER A 34 5.92 -1.25 -0.57
CA SER A 34 5.16 -0.41 0.37
C SER A 34 4.28 -1.25 1.29
N LEU A 35 3.68 -2.30 0.75
CA LEU A 35 2.92 -3.28 1.53
C LEU A 35 3.83 -4.01 2.53
N TYR A 36 5.00 -4.46 2.09
CA TYR A 36 6.02 -5.04 2.98
C TYR A 36 6.47 -4.03 4.04
N GLY A 37 6.76 -2.78 3.65
CA GLY A 37 7.20 -1.73 4.57
C GLY A 37 6.21 -1.47 5.70
N VAL A 38 4.92 -1.35 5.40
CA VAL A 38 3.89 -1.11 6.43
C VAL A 38 3.64 -2.34 7.32
N THR A 39 3.93 -3.53 6.86
CA THR A 39 3.73 -4.77 7.64
C THR A 39 4.96 -5.14 8.47
N ALA A 40 6.15 -5.07 7.90
CA ALA A 40 7.41 -5.47 8.54
C ALA A 40 8.04 -4.35 9.38
N HIS A 41 7.72 -3.09 9.07
CA HIS A 41 8.25 -1.90 9.73
C HIS A 41 7.12 -0.96 10.17
N ASN A 42 6.09 -1.54 10.81
CA ASN A 42 4.91 -0.77 11.23
C ASN A 42 5.22 0.24 12.35
N GLU A 43 6.30 0.05 13.08
CA GLU A 43 6.86 1.00 14.04
C GLU A 43 7.38 2.29 13.39
N THR A 44 7.68 2.23 12.08
CA THR A 44 8.14 3.38 11.29
C THR A 44 7.05 3.95 10.40
N PHE A 45 6.31 3.07 9.70
CA PHE A 45 5.32 3.46 8.72
C PHE A 45 3.90 3.16 9.20
N SER A 46 3.12 4.20 9.51
CA SER A 46 1.71 4.01 9.83
C SER A 46 0.82 3.94 8.59
N ARG A 47 1.31 4.40 7.43
CA ARG A 47 0.53 4.55 6.22
C ARG A 47 1.23 3.96 5.00
N ALA A 48 0.46 3.31 4.12
CA ALA A 48 1.00 2.82 2.85
C ALA A 48 0.10 3.14 1.66
N ALA A 49 0.72 3.65 0.60
CA ALA A 49 0.13 3.79 -0.72
C ALA A 49 0.62 2.65 -1.63
N CYS A 50 -0.21 1.63 -1.82
CA CYS A 50 0.12 0.44 -2.62
C CYS A 50 -0.64 0.51 -3.96
N LEU A 51 -0.05 1.19 -4.95
CA LEU A 51 -0.68 1.38 -6.26
C LEU A 51 -0.36 0.19 -7.15
N SER A 52 -1.38 -0.55 -7.56
CA SER A 52 -1.23 -1.75 -8.40
C SER A 52 -0.10 -2.68 -7.95
N PRO A 53 -0.04 -3.05 -6.66
CA PRO A 53 1.10 -3.77 -6.12
C PRO A 53 1.28 -5.12 -6.82
N SER A 54 2.52 -5.47 -7.15
CA SER A 54 2.87 -6.72 -7.84
C SER A 54 2.73 -7.95 -6.93
N VAL A 55 1.60 -8.10 -6.27
CA VAL A 55 1.33 -9.14 -5.25
C VAL A 55 1.50 -10.58 -5.76
N ARG A 56 1.44 -10.79 -7.08
CA ARG A 56 1.59 -12.12 -7.67
C ARG A 56 2.99 -12.73 -7.49
N PHE A 57 4.03 -11.90 -7.30
CA PHE A 57 5.41 -12.36 -7.22
C PHE A 57 5.73 -13.11 -5.92
N SER A 58 5.13 -12.69 -4.81
CA SER A 58 5.38 -13.28 -3.49
C SER A 58 4.08 -13.41 -2.71
N PHE A 59 3.03 -13.90 -3.36
CA PHE A 59 1.69 -13.88 -2.76
C PHE A 59 1.58 -14.71 -1.49
N THR A 60 2.20 -15.89 -1.46
CA THR A 60 2.17 -16.79 -0.32
C THR A 60 2.96 -16.23 0.85
N GLU A 61 4.18 -15.77 0.59
CA GLU A 61 5.08 -15.19 1.58
C GLU A 61 4.47 -13.92 2.18
N MET A 62 3.99 -13.02 1.33
CA MET A 62 3.33 -11.79 1.75
C MET A 62 2.12 -12.07 2.65
N LYS A 63 1.28 -13.05 2.33
CA LYS A 63 0.16 -13.44 3.21
C LYS A 63 0.64 -13.97 4.56
N ALA A 64 1.71 -14.75 4.55
CA ALA A 64 2.31 -15.26 5.79
C ALA A 64 2.85 -14.11 6.64
N ASP A 65 3.48 -13.11 6.03
CA ASP A 65 4.00 -11.94 6.72
C ASP A 65 2.87 -11.08 7.30
N ILE A 66 1.81 -10.81 6.52
CA ILE A 66 0.64 -10.06 7.02
C ILE A 66 0.01 -10.79 8.21
N LYS A 67 -0.15 -12.11 8.15
CA LYS A 67 -0.73 -12.90 9.25
C LYS A 67 0.08 -12.80 10.55
N LYS A 68 1.39 -12.63 10.45
CA LYS A 68 2.31 -12.49 11.60
C LYS A 68 2.47 -11.02 12.04
N ALA A 69 2.13 -10.06 11.18
CA ALA A 69 2.36 -8.65 11.44
C ALA A 69 1.61 -8.17 12.69
N LYS A 70 2.27 -7.35 13.48
CA LYS A 70 1.68 -6.64 14.62
C LYS A 70 1.44 -5.20 14.18
N LEU A 71 0.23 -4.93 13.68
CA LEU A 71 -0.14 -3.60 13.22
C LEU A 71 -0.65 -2.77 14.40
N ALA A 72 0.01 -1.67 14.67
CA ALA A 72 -0.42 -0.73 15.71
C ALA A 72 -1.66 0.06 15.27
N PRO A 73 -2.47 0.56 16.20
CA PRO A 73 -3.62 1.42 15.91
C PRO A 73 -3.25 2.57 14.96
N GLY A 74 -4.19 2.99 14.11
CA GLY A 74 -3.96 4.07 13.14
C GLY A 74 -3.25 3.65 11.87
N THR A 75 -2.92 2.36 11.69
CA THR A 75 -2.38 1.86 10.41
C THR A 75 -3.41 1.99 9.31
N ARG A 76 -3.03 2.68 8.20
CA ARG A 76 -3.87 2.89 7.01
C ARG A 76 -3.19 2.38 5.76
N VAL A 77 -3.90 1.64 4.93
CA VAL A 77 -3.36 1.10 3.68
C VAL A 77 -4.32 1.41 2.53
N TYR A 78 -3.85 2.17 1.56
CA TYR A 78 -4.52 2.35 0.28
C TYR A 78 -3.98 1.28 -0.67
N ILE A 79 -4.85 0.41 -1.19
CA ILE A 79 -4.48 -0.62 -2.16
C ILE A 79 -5.35 -0.47 -3.40
N SER A 80 -4.74 -0.35 -4.57
CA SER A 80 -5.49 -0.16 -5.80
C SER A 80 -5.03 -1.09 -6.91
N TRP A 81 -5.89 -1.22 -7.92
CA TRP A 81 -5.58 -1.89 -9.19
C TRP A 81 -6.44 -1.30 -10.30
N GLY A 82 -5.98 -1.42 -11.53
CA GLY A 82 -6.72 -0.97 -12.69
C GLY A 82 -7.55 -2.10 -13.32
N GLU A 83 -8.70 -1.73 -13.85
CA GLU A 83 -9.59 -2.66 -14.57
C GLU A 83 -8.90 -3.30 -15.79
N ARG A 84 -7.99 -2.55 -16.44
CA ARG A 84 -7.30 -2.95 -17.69
C ARG A 84 -5.82 -3.30 -17.48
N GLU A 85 -5.43 -3.70 -16.27
CA GLU A 85 -4.03 -4.09 -16.01
C GLU A 85 -3.67 -5.47 -16.53
N GLY A 86 -4.63 -6.27 -16.92
CA GLY A 86 -4.41 -7.62 -17.45
C GLY A 86 -5.20 -7.88 -18.71
N ASN A 87 -4.93 -9.02 -19.34
CA ASN A 87 -5.61 -9.43 -20.56
C ASN A 87 -6.99 -10.03 -20.25
N GLY A 88 -8.02 -9.18 -20.25
CA GLY A 88 -9.40 -9.58 -20.17
C GLY A 88 -9.94 -9.88 -18.77
N ARG A 89 -11.22 -10.29 -18.71
CA ARG A 89 -12.00 -10.45 -17.47
C ARG A 89 -11.40 -11.46 -16.49
N ARG A 90 -10.77 -12.52 -17.00
CA ARG A 90 -10.13 -13.52 -16.12
C ARG A 90 -8.96 -12.95 -15.34
N ALA A 91 -8.11 -12.16 -16.00
CA ALA A 91 -6.98 -11.51 -15.35
C ALA A 91 -7.45 -10.50 -14.29
N LEU A 92 -8.47 -9.70 -14.64
CA LEU A 92 -9.10 -8.76 -13.69
C LEU A 92 -9.65 -9.50 -12.47
N ALA A 93 -10.41 -10.58 -12.66
CA ALA A 93 -10.98 -11.35 -11.56
C ALA A 93 -9.89 -11.93 -10.64
N GLN A 94 -8.81 -12.49 -11.22
CA GLN A 94 -7.68 -13.03 -10.45
C GLN A 94 -6.96 -11.94 -9.64
N TYR A 95 -6.71 -10.79 -10.26
CA TYR A 95 -6.03 -9.68 -9.58
C TYR A 95 -6.90 -9.11 -8.47
N THR A 96 -8.18 -8.86 -8.77
CA THR A 96 -9.17 -8.39 -7.78
C THR A 96 -9.27 -9.35 -6.60
N GLY A 97 -9.36 -10.65 -6.86
CA GLY A 97 -9.39 -11.67 -5.79
C GLY A 97 -8.19 -11.60 -4.87
N LYS A 98 -6.97 -11.46 -5.43
CA LYS A 98 -5.74 -11.33 -4.63
C LYS A 98 -5.71 -10.02 -3.83
N ALA A 99 -6.10 -8.90 -4.44
CA ALA A 99 -6.13 -7.60 -3.78
C ALA A 99 -7.13 -7.59 -2.62
N LEU A 100 -8.30 -8.19 -2.80
CA LEU A 100 -9.31 -8.31 -1.74
C LEU A 100 -8.86 -9.27 -0.63
N GLU A 101 -8.17 -10.37 -0.95
CA GLU A 101 -7.61 -11.27 0.07
C GLU A 101 -6.58 -10.54 0.94
N VAL A 102 -5.69 -9.75 0.33
CA VAL A 102 -4.74 -8.89 1.06
C VAL A 102 -5.46 -7.88 1.93
N THR A 103 -6.49 -7.22 1.38
CA THR A 103 -7.35 -6.28 2.13
C THR A 103 -7.94 -6.92 3.38
N ASN A 104 -8.54 -8.10 3.23
CA ASN A 104 -9.16 -8.82 4.33
C ASN A 104 -8.14 -9.22 5.41
N LEU A 105 -6.96 -9.68 5.01
CA LEU A 105 -5.89 -10.03 5.94
C LEU A 105 -5.40 -8.82 6.74
N LEU A 106 -5.17 -7.69 6.08
CA LEU A 106 -4.75 -6.44 6.74
C LEU A 106 -5.84 -5.92 7.70
N THR A 107 -7.09 -5.94 7.28
CA THR A 107 -8.24 -5.54 8.11
C THR A 107 -8.37 -6.44 9.34
N ALA A 108 -8.20 -7.75 9.19
CA ALA A 108 -8.18 -8.70 10.30
C ALA A 108 -7.01 -8.47 11.29
N ARG A 109 -5.96 -7.76 10.86
CA ARG A 109 -4.83 -7.33 11.71
C ARG A 109 -5.01 -5.92 12.29
N GLY A 110 -6.17 -5.28 12.09
CA GLY A 110 -6.50 -3.98 12.67
C GLY A 110 -6.16 -2.77 11.79
N ALA A 111 -5.72 -2.97 10.55
CA ALA A 111 -5.52 -1.85 9.63
C ALA A 111 -6.85 -1.33 9.06
N THR A 112 -6.95 -0.02 8.86
CA THR A 112 -7.98 0.57 8.01
C THR A 112 -7.51 0.52 6.56
N VAL A 113 -8.22 -0.23 5.72
CA VAL A 113 -7.81 -0.44 4.32
C VAL A 113 -8.83 0.18 3.38
N TYR A 114 -8.33 0.84 2.32
CA TYR A 114 -9.15 1.36 1.23
C TYR A 114 -8.81 0.62 -0.07
N PRO A 115 -9.57 -0.43 -0.43
CA PRO A 115 -9.42 -1.09 -1.73
C PRO A 115 -10.08 -0.26 -2.83
N TYR A 116 -9.39 -0.08 -3.96
CA TYR A 116 -9.89 0.72 -5.07
C TYR A 116 -9.56 0.09 -6.43
N CYS A 117 -10.58 -0.28 -7.17
CA CYS A 117 -10.45 -0.65 -8.58
C CYS A 117 -10.67 0.60 -9.45
N GLN A 118 -9.63 1.04 -10.15
CA GLN A 118 -9.74 2.17 -11.06
C GLN A 118 -10.36 1.72 -12.38
N LEU A 119 -11.54 2.23 -12.69
CA LEU A 119 -12.21 2.01 -13.98
C LEU A 119 -11.31 2.53 -15.11
N ASP A 120 -11.23 1.77 -16.20
CA ASP A 120 -10.35 2.01 -17.36
C ASP A 120 -8.85 2.13 -17.02
N GLY A 121 -8.45 1.88 -15.77
CA GLY A 121 -7.06 1.98 -15.30
C GLY A 121 -6.18 0.91 -15.90
N ARG A 122 -5.00 1.30 -16.38
CA ARG A 122 -3.92 0.47 -16.88
C ARG A 122 -2.74 0.47 -15.92
N HIS A 123 -1.81 -0.43 -16.13
CA HIS A 123 -0.59 -0.51 -15.33
C HIS A 123 0.44 0.52 -15.80
N CYS A 124 0.19 1.80 -15.53
CA CYS A 124 1.07 2.90 -15.95
C CYS A 124 0.96 4.12 -15.04
N GLU A 125 1.98 4.97 -15.09
CA GLU A 125 2.14 6.17 -14.26
C GLU A 125 1.00 7.17 -14.44
N ALA A 126 0.51 7.34 -15.66
CA ALA A 126 -0.59 8.26 -15.97
C ALA A 126 -1.87 7.88 -15.20
N ASP A 127 -2.17 6.59 -15.11
CA ASP A 127 -3.36 6.09 -14.42
C ASP A 127 -3.15 6.08 -12.90
N TRP A 128 -1.95 5.78 -12.40
CA TRP A 128 -1.63 5.90 -10.97
C TRP A 128 -1.72 7.34 -10.50
N ARG A 129 -1.26 8.32 -11.29
CA ARG A 129 -1.37 9.74 -10.96
C ARG A 129 -2.81 10.19 -10.75
N ARG A 130 -3.76 9.67 -11.52
CA ARG A 130 -5.19 10.03 -11.44
C ARG A 130 -5.83 9.73 -10.08
N GLN A 131 -5.28 8.80 -9.33
CA GLN A 131 -5.83 8.40 -8.02
C GLN A 131 -5.10 8.99 -6.82
N LEU A 132 -4.00 9.74 -7.02
CA LEU A 132 -3.20 10.27 -5.90
C LEU A 132 -4.00 11.18 -4.97
N GLY A 133 -4.89 12.04 -5.50
CA GLY A 133 -5.75 12.88 -4.66
C GLY A 133 -6.60 12.05 -3.70
N ARG A 134 -7.28 11.00 -4.20
CA ARG A 134 -8.05 10.05 -3.37
C ARG A 134 -7.16 9.32 -2.36
N CYS A 135 -6.01 8.86 -2.81
CA CYS A 135 -5.04 8.13 -1.99
C CYS A 135 -4.60 9.00 -0.80
N PHE A 136 -4.13 10.22 -1.06
CA PHE A 136 -3.67 11.14 -0.02
C PHE A 136 -4.80 11.60 0.91
N THR A 137 -6.00 11.87 0.38
CA THR A 137 -7.17 12.18 1.22
C THR A 137 -7.47 11.03 2.18
N PHE A 138 -7.44 9.77 1.71
CA PHE A 138 -7.64 8.63 2.61
C PHE A 138 -6.52 8.49 3.63
N LEU A 139 -5.26 8.62 3.21
CA LEU A 139 -4.12 8.40 4.11
C LEU A 139 -3.96 9.52 5.14
N PHE A 140 -4.19 10.78 4.77
CA PHE A 140 -3.87 11.96 5.59
C PHE A 140 -5.06 12.88 5.86
N GLY A 141 -6.19 12.70 5.18
CA GLY A 141 -7.39 13.53 5.38
C GLY A 141 -7.96 13.39 6.79
N TRP A 142 -8.56 14.47 7.26
CA TRP A 142 -9.29 14.50 8.53
C TRP A 142 -10.58 13.68 8.40
N ARG A 143 -10.94 12.98 9.46
CA ARG A 143 -12.28 12.37 9.61
C ARG A 143 -13.26 13.40 10.12
#